data_f712cb15e03d6e912fdc5dc18fa34112
#
_entry.id   f712cb15e03d6e912fdc5dc18fa34112
#
_cell.length_a   1.000
_cell.length_b   1.000
_cell.length_c   1.000
_cell.angle_alpha   90.00
_cell.angle_beta   90.00
_cell.angle_gamma   90.00
#
_symmetry.space_group_name_H-M   'P 1'
#
loop_
_entity.id
_entity.type
_entity.pdbx_description
1 polymer ?
#
loop_
_entity_poly.entity_id
_entity_poly.type
_entity_poly.pdbx_seq_one_letter_code
_entity_poly.pdbx_strand_id
1 'polypeptide(L)'
;IIEKEDKDNNNQTVPEPEPEKPSDNTSENNAPVYYPNDYWDYINVPFVSVNFTELLQKNSDTVGWIKVEGTKVNYPVVQTNDNKYYLTHSFNKRNNSGGWVYADFRADFTNFGKNTIIYAHNLTNRTMFGSLVETQKSYWYTNPNNQYIKISTPTSNTVWLIFSTYTIEPT
;
A
#
# COMPACT_ATOMS: atom_id res chain seq x y z
N ILE A 1 -38.13 -39.11 39.18
CA ILE A 1 -38.46 -37.67 39.20
C ILE A 1 -37.16 -36.95 39.43
N ILE A 2 -36.55 -36.40 38.39
CA ILE A 2 -35.39 -35.53 38.46
C ILE A 2 -35.69 -34.34 37.60
N GLU A 3 -35.80 -33.17 38.20
CA GLU A 3 -35.98 -31.89 37.56
C GLU A 3 -34.69 -31.51 36.84
N LYS A 4 -34.83 -31.05 35.56
CA LYS A 4 -33.78 -30.41 34.83
C LYS A 4 -33.89 -28.92 34.93
N GLU A 5 -32.91 -28.27 35.50
CA GLU A 5 -32.74 -26.80 35.46
C GLU A 5 -32.27 -26.38 34.09
N ASP A 6 -33.05 -25.50 33.46
CA ASP A 6 -32.70 -24.77 32.26
C ASP A 6 -31.71 -23.66 32.63
N LYS A 7 -30.50 -23.73 32.07
CA LYS A 7 -29.52 -22.63 32.13
C LYS A 7 -29.70 -21.76 30.90
N ASP A 8 -30.31 -20.62 31.06
CA ASP A 8 -30.31 -19.51 30.12
C ASP A 8 -28.88 -19.04 29.90
N ASN A 9 -28.35 -19.28 28.69
CA ASN A 9 -27.05 -18.78 28.25
C ASN A 9 -27.26 -17.44 27.52
N ASN A 10 -27.36 -16.35 28.32
CA ASN A 10 -27.44 -14.99 27.81
C ASN A 10 -26.05 -14.54 27.36
N ASN A 11 -25.66 -14.86 26.12
CA ASN A 11 -24.41 -14.40 25.50
C ASN A 11 -24.60 -12.97 24.97
N GLN A 12 -24.55 -11.98 25.87
CA GLN A 12 -24.41 -10.58 25.48
C GLN A 12 -22.97 -10.36 25.04
N THR A 13 -22.75 -10.29 23.73
CA THR A 13 -21.52 -9.72 23.15
C THR A 13 -21.46 -8.24 23.53
N VAL A 14 -20.55 -7.94 24.43
CA VAL A 14 -20.16 -6.56 24.75
C VAL A 14 -19.49 -5.98 23.52
N PRO A 15 -19.96 -4.85 22.95
CA PRO A 15 -19.22 -4.20 21.86
C PRO A 15 -17.84 -3.78 22.36
N GLU A 16 -16.83 -4.06 21.57
CA GLU A 16 -15.47 -3.56 21.77
C GLU A 16 -15.53 -2.02 21.80
N PRO A 17 -14.94 -1.36 22.82
CA PRO A 17 -15.03 0.09 22.92
C PRO A 17 -14.31 0.73 21.73
N GLU A 18 -15.01 1.58 21.00
CA GLU A 18 -14.42 2.48 20.01
C GLU A 18 -13.30 3.29 20.68
N PRO A 19 -12.11 3.44 20.06
CA PRO A 19 -11.03 4.23 20.63
C PRO A 19 -11.48 5.69 20.77
N GLU A 20 -11.67 6.13 22.01
CA GLU A 20 -12.03 7.50 22.32
C GLU A 20 -10.89 8.45 21.87
N LYS A 21 -11.24 9.48 21.12
CA LYS A 21 -10.36 10.59 20.81
C LYS A 21 -9.92 11.24 22.13
N PRO A 22 -8.61 11.42 22.39
CA PRO A 22 -8.16 12.08 23.61
C PRO A 22 -8.83 13.45 23.75
N SER A 23 -9.55 13.67 24.84
CA SER A 23 -10.14 14.94 25.17
C SER A 23 -9.03 15.94 25.48
N ASP A 24 -9.03 17.04 24.75
CA ASP A 24 -8.14 18.17 24.92
C ASP A 24 -8.46 18.89 26.26
N ASN A 25 -7.83 18.47 27.33
CA ASN A 25 -7.82 19.17 28.60
C ASN A 25 -6.45 19.02 29.25
N THR A 26 -5.57 19.97 28.98
CA THR A 26 -4.73 20.56 30.03
C THR A 26 -3.85 21.69 29.49
N SER A 27 -4.02 22.85 30.07
CA SER A 27 -3.06 23.95 30.04
C SER A 27 -1.78 23.54 30.74
N GLU A 28 -0.71 23.30 29.98
CA GLU A 28 0.68 23.52 30.39
C GLU A 28 1.58 23.40 29.13
N ASN A 29 2.54 24.32 29.02
CA ASN A 29 3.50 24.57 27.95
C ASN A 29 4.23 23.32 27.42
N ASN A 30 3.55 22.46 26.69
CA ASN A 30 4.18 21.47 25.84
C ASN A 30 3.71 21.71 24.41
N ALA A 31 4.65 22.10 23.53
CA ALA A 31 4.39 22.05 22.12
C ALA A 31 3.79 20.68 21.77
N PRO A 32 2.73 20.59 20.96
CA PRO A 32 2.11 19.33 20.62
C PRO A 32 3.18 18.40 20.05
N VAL A 33 3.40 17.27 20.71
CA VAL A 33 4.24 16.21 20.17
C VAL A 33 3.49 15.67 18.95
N TYR A 34 3.91 16.10 17.77
CA TYR A 34 3.39 15.57 16.53
C TYR A 34 3.83 14.10 16.40
N TYR A 35 2.88 13.18 16.52
CA TYR A 35 3.07 11.80 16.16
C TYR A 35 2.76 11.66 14.66
N PRO A 36 3.76 11.49 13.78
CA PRO A 36 3.57 11.50 12.33
C PRO A 36 2.75 10.32 11.79
N ASN A 37 2.16 9.55 12.65
CA ASN A 37 1.41 8.33 12.34
C ASN A 37 0.10 8.23 13.13
N ASP A 38 -0.61 9.34 13.32
CA ASP A 38 -1.93 9.28 13.91
C ASP A 38 -2.89 8.55 12.95
N TYR A 39 -3.62 7.57 13.45
CA TYR A 39 -4.58 6.76 12.67
C TYR A 39 -5.56 7.63 11.86
N TRP A 40 -5.96 8.79 12.40
CA TRP A 40 -6.90 9.70 11.74
C TRP A 40 -6.34 10.42 10.53
N ASP A 41 -5.03 10.59 10.45
CA ASP A 41 -4.35 11.20 9.29
C ASP A 41 -4.43 10.27 8.06
N TYR A 42 -4.53 8.95 8.26
CA TYR A 42 -4.64 7.97 7.17
C TYR A 42 -6.00 7.96 6.50
N ILE A 43 -7.07 8.25 7.24
CA ILE A 43 -8.45 8.20 6.72
C ILE A 43 -8.69 9.26 5.65
N ASN A 44 -7.97 10.39 5.71
CA ASN A 44 -8.11 11.50 4.79
C ASN A 44 -7.12 11.48 3.62
N VAL A 45 -6.31 10.41 3.46
CA VAL A 45 -5.34 10.34 2.37
C VAL A 45 -6.06 10.10 1.04
N PRO A 46 -6.03 11.07 0.09
CA PRO A 46 -6.74 10.92 -1.17
C PRO A 46 -6.11 9.82 -2.02
N PHE A 47 -6.94 8.93 -2.57
CA PHE A 47 -6.50 7.90 -3.51
C PHE A 47 -6.38 8.43 -4.93
N VAL A 48 -5.62 7.72 -5.76
CA VAL A 48 -5.59 7.96 -7.20
C VAL A 48 -6.91 7.44 -7.79
N SER A 49 -7.60 8.29 -8.55
CA SER A 49 -8.76 7.84 -9.34
C SER A 49 -8.26 7.03 -10.52
N VAL A 50 -8.57 5.74 -10.57
CA VAL A 50 -8.11 4.81 -11.60
C VAL A 50 -9.30 4.20 -12.34
N ASN A 51 -9.29 4.33 -13.67
CA ASN A 51 -10.26 3.64 -14.53
C ASN A 51 -9.77 2.22 -14.87
N PHE A 52 -10.06 1.26 -13.99
CA PHE A 52 -9.65 -0.13 -14.19
C PHE A 52 -10.31 -0.79 -15.41
N THR A 53 -11.50 -0.38 -15.81
CA THR A 53 -12.15 -0.90 -17.02
C THR A 53 -11.30 -0.62 -18.25
N GLU A 54 -10.81 0.62 -18.40
CA GLU A 54 -9.94 0.99 -19.51
C GLU A 54 -8.57 0.30 -19.43
N LEU A 55 -7.98 0.18 -18.23
CA LEU A 55 -6.69 -0.49 -18.03
C LEU A 55 -6.76 -1.97 -18.40
N LEU A 56 -7.81 -2.68 -17.95
CA LEU A 56 -8.02 -4.09 -18.26
C LEU A 56 -8.29 -4.35 -19.75
N GLN A 57 -8.93 -3.40 -20.46
CA GLN A 57 -9.06 -3.47 -21.92
C GLN A 57 -7.71 -3.33 -22.62
N LYS A 58 -6.80 -2.49 -22.11
CA LYS A 58 -5.44 -2.32 -22.64
C LYS A 58 -4.51 -3.47 -22.30
N ASN A 59 -4.62 -3.97 -21.07
CA ASN A 59 -3.83 -5.10 -20.57
C ASN A 59 -4.60 -5.87 -19.50
N SER A 60 -5.05 -7.07 -19.85
CA SER A 60 -5.79 -7.98 -18.98
C SER A 60 -4.98 -8.48 -17.77
N ASP A 61 -3.64 -8.34 -17.79
CA ASP A 61 -2.76 -8.71 -16.67
C ASP A 61 -2.75 -7.64 -15.56
N THR A 62 -3.51 -6.55 -15.70
CA THR A 62 -3.58 -5.48 -14.70
C THR A 62 -4.26 -6.00 -13.43
N VAL A 63 -3.55 -5.92 -12.30
CA VAL A 63 -4.06 -6.32 -10.98
C VAL A 63 -4.27 -5.14 -10.04
N GLY A 64 -3.61 -4.01 -10.30
CA GLY A 64 -3.72 -2.83 -9.45
C GLY A 64 -3.03 -1.60 -10.00
N TRP A 65 -2.93 -0.60 -9.16
CA TRP A 65 -2.19 0.63 -9.36
C TRP A 65 -1.40 0.95 -8.11
N ILE A 66 -0.12 1.30 -8.26
CA ILE A 66 0.74 1.72 -7.15
C ILE A 66 1.13 3.18 -7.28
N LYS A 67 1.07 3.92 -6.17
CA LYS A 67 1.66 5.24 -6.02
C LYS A 67 2.49 5.29 -4.75
N VAL A 68 3.72 5.80 -4.86
CA VAL A 68 4.59 6.10 -3.72
C VAL A 68 4.73 7.61 -3.63
N GLU A 69 4.22 8.19 -2.55
CA GLU A 69 4.20 9.65 -2.40
C GLU A 69 5.61 10.24 -2.35
N GLY A 70 5.76 11.44 -2.89
CA GLY A 70 7.05 12.14 -2.99
C GLY A 70 8.05 11.49 -3.96
N THR A 71 7.61 10.55 -4.81
CA THR A 71 8.40 9.92 -5.87
C THR A 71 7.68 9.98 -7.22
N LYS A 72 8.33 9.49 -8.28
CA LYS A 72 7.69 9.33 -9.60
C LYS A 72 6.95 8.01 -9.76
N VAL A 73 6.95 7.14 -8.73
CA VAL A 73 6.22 5.86 -8.80
C VAL A 73 4.73 6.14 -8.77
N ASN A 74 4.09 5.95 -9.93
CA ASN A 74 2.66 6.13 -10.15
C ASN A 74 2.27 5.34 -11.41
N TYR A 75 2.08 4.01 -11.24
CA TYR A 75 1.99 3.07 -12.36
C TYR A 75 0.90 2.02 -12.15
N PRO A 76 0.26 1.53 -13.23
CA PRO A 76 -0.48 0.28 -13.18
C PRO A 76 0.48 -0.87 -12.85
N VAL A 77 0.02 -1.78 -12.00
CA VAL A 77 0.70 -3.01 -11.62
C VAL A 77 0.09 -4.16 -12.42
N VAL A 78 0.94 -4.94 -13.04
CA VAL A 78 0.56 -6.13 -13.80
C VAL A 78 1.03 -7.41 -13.11
N GLN A 79 0.44 -8.55 -13.43
CA GLN A 79 0.84 -9.85 -12.90
C GLN A 79 0.64 -10.93 -13.95
N THR A 80 1.63 -11.81 -14.07
CA THR A 80 1.55 -13.03 -14.89
C THR A 80 1.74 -14.25 -14.00
N ASN A 81 1.84 -15.42 -14.59
CA ASN A 81 2.15 -16.68 -13.91
C ASN A 81 3.67 -16.89 -13.65
N ASP A 82 4.49 -15.86 -13.93
CA ASP A 82 5.94 -15.87 -13.68
C ASP A 82 6.45 -14.48 -13.28
N ASN A 83 7.73 -14.41 -12.84
CA ASN A 83 8.39 -13.17 -12.49
C ASN A 83 9.40 -12.72 -13.58
N LYS A 84 9.25 -13.15 -14.83
CA LYS A 84 10.23 -12.90 -15.90
C LYS A 84 9.69 -12.04 -17.03
N TYR A 85 8.44 -12.25 -17.41
CA TYR A 85 7.84 -11.62 -18.59
C TYR A 85 8.00 -10.10 -18.57
N TYR A 86 7.57 -9.45 -17.49
CA TYR A 86 7.61 -7.98 -17.37
C TYR A 86 8.99 -7.40 -17.00
N LEU A 87 10.03 -8.22 -16.89
CA LEU A 87 11.41 -7.71 -16.85
C LEU A 87 11.82 -7.08 -18.19
N THR A 88 11.23 -7.54 -19.29
CA THR A 88 11.62 -7.13 -20.65
C THR A 88 10.44 -6.71 -21.52
N HIS A 89 9.25 -6.53 -20.94
CA HIS A 89 8.05 -6.11 -21.66
C HIS A 89 7.39 -4.92 -20.97
N SER A 90 6.92 -3.96 -21.79
CA SER A 90 6.14 -2.81 -21.33
C SER A 90 4.70 -3.19 -20.97
N PHE A 91 3.95 -2.23 -20.42
CA PHE A 91 2.51 -2.38 -20.15
C PHE A 91 1.71 -2.87 -21.37
N ASN A 92 2.07 -2.43 -22.56
CA ASN A 92 1.41 -2.84 -23.80
C ASN A 92 1.96 -4.16 -24.37
N LYS A 93 2.66 -4.96 -23.56
CA LYS A 93 3.21 -6.28 -23.93
C LYS A 93 4.21 -6.23 -25.10
N ARG A 94 4.85 -5.08 -25.33
CA ARG A 94 5.93 -4.91 -26.32
C ARG A 94 7.28 -5.07 -25.65
N ASN A 95 8.26 -5.58 -26.41
CA ASN A 95 9.65 -5.65 -25.94
C ASN A 95 10.11 -4.27 -25.45
N ASN A 96 10.66 -4.23 -24.24
CA ASN A 96 11.16 -3.03 -23.59
C ASN A 96 12.18 -3.43 -22.51
N SER A 97 13.43 -3.09 -22.68
CA SER A 97 14.49 -3.39 -21.72
C SER A 97 14.29 -2.75 -20.34
N GLY A 98 13.47 -1.70 -20.23
CA GLY A 98 13.07 -1.08 -18.97
C GLY A 98 11.94 -1.84 -18.24
N GLY A 99 11.37 -2.88 -18.86
CA GLY A 99 10.32 -3.69 -18.30
C GLY A 99 9.07 -2.90 -17.89
N TRP A 100 8.35 -3.40 -16.92
CA TRP A 100 7.21 -2.75 -16.30
C TRP A 100 7.14 -3.04 -14.80
N VAL A 101 6.24 -2.36 -14.07
CA VAL A 101 5.96 -2.63 -12.66
C VAL A 101 5.06 -3.85 -12.55
N TYR A 102 5.50 -4.90 -11.88
CA TYR A 102 4.75 -6.16 -11.78
C TYR A 102 4.75 -6.75 -10.39
N ALA A 103 3.68 -7.45 -10.05
CA ALA A 103 3.53 -8.21 -8.81
C ALA A 103 4.18 -9.59 -8.93
N ASP A 104 4.71 -10.10 -7.81
CA ASP A 104 5.14 -11.50 -7.72
C ASP A 104 3.96 -12.41 -8.11
N PHE A 105 4.23 -13.45 -8.91
CA PHE A 105 3.19 -14.36 -9.42
C PHE A 105 2.39 -15.05 -8.31
N ARG A 106 2.92 -15.12 -7.08
CA ARG A 106 2.27 -15.71 -5.89
C ARG A 106 1.45 -14.71 -5.08
N ALA A 107 1.56 -13.41 -5.39
CA ALA A 107 0.85 -12.38 -4.66
C ALA A 107 -0.66 -12.43 -4.95
N ASP A 108 -1.47 -12.27 -3.91
CA ASP A 108 -2.91 -12.10 -4.03
C ASP A 108 -3.25 -10.61 -3.89
N PHE A 109 -3.70 -10.00 -4.99
CA PHE A 109 -4.13 -8.59 -5.03
C PHE A 109 -5.61 -8.41 -4.70
N THR A 110 -6.34 -9.48 -4.48
CA THR A 110 -7.73 -9.44 -3.99
C THR A 110 -7.76 -9.35 -2.47
N ASN A 111 -6.91 -10.18 -1.82
CA ASN A 111 -6.76 -10.21 -0.37
C ASN A 111 -5.27 -10.18 -0.06
N PHE A 112 -4.72 -9.00 0.17
CA PHE A 112 -3.30 -8.86 0.47
C PHE A 112 -2.89 -9.80 1.61
N GLY A 113 -1.98 -10.74 1.31
CA GLY A 113 -1.46 -11.70 2.26
C GLY A 113 -0.44 -11.08 3.23
N LYS A 114 0.23 -11.92 4.01
CA LYS A 114 1.28 -11.48 4.96
C LYS A 114 2.47 -10.79 4.27
N ASN A 115 2.70 -11.09 2.99
CA ASN A 115 3.76 -10.51 2.19
C ASN A 115 3.31 -10.38 0.74
N THR A 116 3.37 -9.15 0.21
CA THR A 116 3.08 -8.82 -1.19
C THR A 116 4.31 -8.15 -1.77
N ILE A 117 4.89 -8.72 -2.81
CA ILE A 117 6.10 -8.20 -3.44
C ILE A 117 5.73 -7.61 -4.80
N ILE A 118 6.20 -6.39 -5.05
CA ILE A 118 6.08 -5.70 -6.32
C ILE A 118 7.48 -5.36 -6.81
N TYR A 119 7.75 -5.66 -8.06
CA TYR A 119 9.04 -5.46 -8.71
C TYR A 119 8.96 -4.39 -9.79
N ALA A 120 10.08 -3.73 -10.01
CA ALA A 120 10.34 -2.94 -11.22
C ALA A 120 11.84 -2.64 -11.32
N HIS A 121 12.32 -2.32 -12.51
CA HIS A 121 13.71 -1.91 -12.69
C HIS A 121 14.03 -0.59 -11.99
N ASN A 122 15.24 -0.51 -11.43
CA ASN A 122 15.83 0.73 -10.92
C ASN A 122 16.54 1.46 -12.07
N LEU A 123 15.81 2.26 -12.86
CA LEU A 123 16.35 2.93 -14.03
C LEU A 123 17.03 4.26 -13.66
N THR A 124 18.17 4.55 -14.30
CA THR A 124 18.96 5.78 -14.07
C THR A 124 18.20 7.06 -14.45
N ASN A 125 17.26 6.98 -15.40
CA ASN A 125 16.38 8.09 -15.79
C ASN A 125 15.26 8.36 -14.78
N ARG A 126 15.26 7.67 -13.63
CA ARG A 126 14.27 7.81 -12.54
C ARG A 126 12.84 7.37 -12.91
N THR A 127 12.66 6.57 -13.95
CA THR A 127 11.41 5.89 -14.23
C THR A 127 11.37 4.53 -13.54
N MET A 128 10.26 3.85 -13.64
CA MET A 128 9.96 2.63 -12.90
C MET A 128 10.23 2.82 -11.39
N PHE A 129 11.07 1.99 -10.76
CA PHE A 129 11.45 2.18 -9.36
C PHE A 129 12.73 3.02 -9.17
N GLY A 130 13.29 3.57 -10.26
CA GLY A 130 14.48 4.42 -10.17
C GLY A 130 14.34 5.66 -9.29
N SER A 131 13.12 6.18 -9.12
CA SER A 131 12.85 7.32 -8.22
C SER A 131 12.75 6.92 -6.75
N LEU A 132 12.72 5.64 -6.40
CA LEU A 132 12.70 5.21 -4.99
C LEU A 132 13.98 5.59 -4.24
N VAL A 133 15.07 5.88 -4.92
CA VAL A 133 16.28 6.43 -4.28
C VAL A 133 15.99 7.74 -3.53
N GLU A 134 14.93 8.48 -3.88
CA GLU A 134 14.51 9.68 -3.17
C GLU A 134 14.08 9.38 -1.73
N THR A 135 13.57 8.17 -1.47
CA THR A 135 13.11 7.76 -0.14
C THR A 135 14.23 7.72 0.91
N GLN A 136 15.50 7.69 0.48
CA GLN A 136 16.67 7.71 1.34
C GLN A 136 17.19 9.13 1.63
N LYS A 137 16.55 10.16 1.06
CA LYS A 137 16.95 11.55 1.25
C LYS A 137 16.20 12.16 2.43
N SER A 138 16.92 13.02 3.20
CA SER A 138 16.35 13.64 4.40
C SER A 138 15.05 14.41 4.10
N TYR A 139 15.02 15.20 3.03
CA TYR A 139 13.84 15.97 2.65
C TYR A 139 12.62 15.07 2.33
N TRP A 140 12.84 13.81 1.95
CA TRP A 140 11.76 12.89 1.66
C TRP A 140 11.22 12.25 2.94
N TYR A 141 12.07 11.63 3.76
CA TYR A 141 11.62 10.89 4.95
C TYR A 141 11.24 11.80 6.13
N THR A 142 11.65 13.07 6.14
CA THR A 142 11.18 14.04 7.14
C THR A 142 9.83 14.67 6.78
N ASN A 143 9.34 14.47 5.55
CA ASN A 143 8.03 14.94 5.14
C ASN A 143 6.98 13.86 5.44
N PRO A 144 6.05 14.10 6.39
CA PRO A 144 5.06 13.09 6.78
C PRO A 144 4.13 12.70 5.62
N ASN A 145 3.94 13.58 4.64
CA ASN A 145 3.10 13.29 3.47
C ASN A 145 3.73 12.28 2.49
N ASN A 146 5.03 11.98 2.63
CA ASN A 146 5.72 11.07 1.73
C ASN A 146 5.74 9.61 2.21
N GLN A 147 5.33 9.34 3.44
CA GLN A 147 5.51 8.04 4.09
C GLN A 147 4.50 6.97 3.65
N TYR A 148 3.79 7.20 2.55
CA TYR A 148 2.70 6.34 2.12
C TYR A 148 2.93 5.68 0.77
N ILE A 149 2.56 4.39 0.71
CA ILE A 149 2.27 3.70 -0.54
C ILE A 149 0.76 3.54 -0.64
N LYS A 150 0.19 3.99 -1.75
CA LYS A 150 -1.21 3.80 -2.09
C LYS A 150 -1.31 2.69 -3.11
N ILE A 151 -2.14 1.70 -2.84
CA ILE A 151 -2.43 0.64 -3.79
C ILE A 151 -3.95 0.62 -4.01
N SER A 152 -4.34 0.78 -5.28
CA SER A 152 -5.70 0.63 -5.73
C SER A 152 -5.84 -0.67 -6.53
N THR A 153 -6.92 -1.40 -6.33
CA THR A 153 -7.32 -2.57 -7.13
C THR A 153 -8.71 -2.31 -7.72
N PRO A 154 -9.22 -3.15 -8.61
CA PRO A 154 -10.59 -3.01 -9.08
C PRO A 154 -11.66 -3.01 -7.98
N THR A 155 -11.35 -3.59 -6.81
CA THR A 155 -12.31 -3.82 -5.72
C THR A 155 -11.99 -3.09 -4.43
N SER A 156 -10.76 -2.58 -4.27
CA SER A 156 -10.33 -1.97 -3.00
C SER A 156 -9.25 -0.91 -3.17
N ASN A 157 -9.14 -0.04 -2.19
CA ASN A 157 -8.04 0.92 -2.06
C ASN A 157 -7.39 0.74 -0.69
N THR A 158 -6.06 0.69 -0.65
CA THR A 158 -5.29 0.51 0.58
C THR A 158 -4.16 1.52 0.69
N VAL A 159 -3.89 1.96 1.91
CA VAL A 159 -2.74 2.80 2.27
C VAL A 159 -1.79 1.99 3.12
N TRP A 160 -0.52 2.03 2.76
CA TRP A 160 0.55 1.32 3.46
C TRP A 160 1.55 2.33 3.98
N LEU A 161 1.88 2.25 5.27
CA LEU A 161 2.92 3.07 5.86
C LEU A 161 4.30 2.49 5.57
N ILE A 162 5.20 3.34 5.08
CA ILE A 162 6.60 2.97 4.87
C ILE A 162 7.31 3.05 6.22
N PHE A 163 7.77 1.92 6.72
CA PHE A 163 8.53 1.85 7.97
C PHE A 163 10.05 1.67 7.75
N SER A 164 10.48 1.28 6.55
CA SER A 164 11.90 1.11 6.23
C SER A 164 12.15 1.25 4.73
N THR A 165 13.28 1.87 4.38
CA THR A 165 13.84 1.93 3.01
C THR A 165 15.33 1.67 3.07
N TYR A 166 15.85 0.82 2.16
CA TYR A 166 17.27 0.50 2.11
C TYR A 166 17.71 0.09 0.70
N THR A 167 19.00 0.16 0.47
CA THR A 167 19.64 -0.35 -0.75
C THR A 167 20.41 -1.63 -0.41
N ILE A 168 20.30 -2.63 -1.27
CA ILE A 168 21.10 -3.85 -1.20
C ILE A 168 22.09 -3.78 -2.37
N GLU A 169 23.38 -3.93 -2.08
CA GLU A 169 24.37 -4.10 -3.11
C GLU A 169 24.20 -5.50 -3.74
N PRO A 170 24.29 -5.61 -5.08
CA PRO A 170 24.27 -6.91 -5.74
C PRO A 170 25.48 -7.73 -5.29
N THR A 171 25.21 -8.94 -4.82
CA THR A 171 26.24 -9.94 -4.46
C THR A 171 26.74 -10.66 -5.70
#